data_adf1cdd15f5c123ab434325857df63a6
#
_entry.id   adf1cdd15f5c123ab434325857df63a6
#
_cell.length_a   1.000
_cell.length_b   1.000
_cell.length_c   1.000
_cell.angle_alpha   90.00
_cell.angle_beta   90.00
_cell.angle_gamma   90.00
#
_symmetry.space_group_name_H-M   'P 1'
#
loop_
_entity.id
_entity.type
_entity.pdbx_description
1 polymer ?
#
loop_
_entity_poly.entity_id
_entity_poly.type
_entity_poly.pdbx_seq_one_letter_code
_entity_poly.pdbx_strand_id
1 'polypeptide(L)'
;STSRRQRQMCIRDRMAGDRIVSVDGENIAGKKLSNTEVRKRLKGEEGTIVKVGVLRGHENMDFRIIRGKIPIYSIDATYMLDKTTGYIKLSRFAATTIDEFEEAVKKLQAQGMKDLILDLQTNGGGYMGAAIGIADHLLDGRKMIVYTDGVNSGRREEYSTPIGLLQGGRVVVLIDGNSASASEIVSGAVQDWDRGVLVGRRSFGKGLVQRQFPLTDGSMVRLTIAHYYTPSGRCIQKPYSKGEEDYEAELYNRYRSGEMVSADSIVVNDSLKYFTKVKQRPVYGGGGIIPDVFVPLDTTISYLYFNRLIAKNVIGEFIANYIDKNRDQLKKKYPDFDSFVKNFQVTDAMIDEIVKAGEKADIPRDDKALKPLLPTIKLQLKALIARDLWNMNEMYQIMNEENDMLKKGLEVLKDGTYEKILGK
;
A
#
# COMPACT_ATOMS: atom_id res chain seq x y z
N SER A 1 12.53 27.36 16.14
CA SER A 1 11.29 27.71 15.40
C SER A 1 11.52 28.14 13.96
N THR A 2 12.67 28.68 13.61
CA THR A 2 13.05 29.12 12.23
C THR A 2 13.29 27.94 11.29
N SER A 3 13.81 26.82 11.77
CA SER A 3 14.09 25.65 10.92
C SER A 3 12.84 24.93 10.39
N ARG A 4 11.73 24.94 11.15
CA ARG A 4 10.47 24.34 10.74
C ARG A 4 9.74 25.18 9.68
N ARG A 5 9.82 26.52 9.77
CA ARG A 5 9.26 27.45 8.75
C ARG A 5 10.07 27.39 7.45
N GLN A 6 11.41 27.29 7.52
CA GLN A 6 12.26 27.15 6.33
C GLN A 6 12.04 25.80 5.61
N ARG A 7 11.88 24.69 6.35
CA ARG A 7 11.54 23.38 5.75
C ARG A 7 10.16 23.38 5.07
N GLN A 8 9.17 24.05 5.65
CA GLN A 8 7.83 24.21 5.02
C GLN A 8 7.88 25.17 3.82
N MET A 9 8.73 26.20 3.81
CA MET A 9 8.90 27.08 2.65
C MET A 9 9.51 26.35 1.45
N CYS A 10 10.55 25.52 1.65
CA CYS A 10 11.20 24.78 0.55
C CYS A 10 10.29 23.72 -0.11
N ILE A 11 9.29 23.18 0.59
CA ILE A 11 8.33 22.21 0.04
C ILE A 11 7.19 22.92 -0.72
N ARG A 12 6.83 24.16 -0.34
CA ARG A 12 5.74 24.93 -0.97
C ARG A 12 6.07 25.47 -2.35
N ASP A 13 7.34 25.63 -2.68
CA ASP A 13 7.77 26.28 -3.93
C ASP A 13 7.85 25.31 -5.12
N ARG A 14 7.84 24.00 -4.89
CA ARG A 14 7.87 22.97 -5.94
C ARG A 14 6.52 22.30 -6.02
N MET A 15 6.09 22.01 -7.25
CA MET A 15 4.79 21.41 -7.53
C MET A 15 4.96 20.04 -8.21
N ALA A 16 4.00 19.15 -8.00
CA ALA A 16 3.89 17.95 -8.81
C ALA A 16 3.70 18.36 -10.29
N GLY A 17 4.45 17.74 -11.20
CA GLY A 17 4.47 18.11 -12.61
C GLY A 17 5.63 19.06 -13.01
N ASP A 18 6.36 19.66 -12.06
CA ASP A 18 7.59 20.38 -12.34
C ASP A 18 8.61 19.46 -13.05
N ARG A 19 9.18 19.93 -14.16
CA ARG A 19 10.14 19.16 -14.96
C ARG A 19 11.55 19.62 -14.66
N ILE A 20 12.40 18.74 -14.14
CA ILE A 20 13.81 19.06 -13.89
C ILE A 20 14.54 19.15 -15.23
N VAL A 21 15.09 20.32 -15.53
CA VAL A 21 15.81 20.59 -16.77
C VAL A 21 17.31 20.75 -16.58
N SER A 22 17.76 21.09 -15.36
CA SER A 22 19.20 21.15 -15.02
C SER A 22 19.47 20.75 -13.59
N VAL A 23 20.71 20.28 -13.33
CA VAL A 23 21.22 19.95 -12.00
C VAL A 23 22.63 20.52 -11.88
N ASP A 24 22.90 21.36 -10.87
CA ASP A 24 24.18 22.03 -10.63
C ASP A 24 24.75 22.74 -11.87
N GLY A 25 23.87 23.31 -12.70
CA GLY A 25 24.22 24.00 -13.95
C GLY A 25 24.35 23.08 -15.17
N GLU A 26 24.35 21.76 -15.01
CA GLU A 26 24.32 20.82 -16.14
C GLU A 26 22.90 20.73 -16.70
N ASN A 27 22.71 21.10 -17.97
CA ASN A 27 21.44 20.86 -18.65
C ASN A 27 21.24 19.35 -18.88
N ILE A 28 20.15 18.80 -18.36
CA ILE A 28 19.74 17.41 -18.51
C ILE A 28 18.51 17.22 -19.40
N ALA A 29 17.86 18.29 -19.80
CA ALA A 29 16.69 18.26 -20.69
C ALA A 29 17.09 17.73 -22.08
N GLY A 30 16.24 16.86 -22.64
CA GLY A 30 16.48 16.25 -23.96
C GLY A 30 17.61 15.22 -24.03
N LYS A 31 18.40 15.06 -22.97
CA LYS A 31 19.35 13.95 -22.83
C LYS A 31 18.57 12.71 -22.40
N LYS A 32 18.65 11.59 -23.11
CA LYS A 32 17.97 10.33 -22.77
C LYS A 32 18.63 9.67 -21.55
N LEU A 33 18.62 10.37 -20.40
CA LEU A 33 19.18 9.87 -19.13
C LEU A 33 18.24 8.87 -18.49
N SER A 34 18.80 7.81 -17.96
CA SER A 34 18.07 6.86 -17.12
C SER A 34 17.69 7.51 -15.78
N ASN A 35 16.63 7.01 -15.13
CA ASN A 35 16.26 7.45 -13.78
C ASN A 35 17.41 7.32 -12.77
N THR A 36 18.29 6.31 -12.95
CA THR A 36 19.47 6.10 -12.11
C THR A 36 20.49 7.24 -12.27
N GLU A 37 20.72 7.69 -13.50
CA GLU A 37 21.65 8.79 -13.78
C GLU A 37 21.14 10.13 -13.26
N VAL A 38 19.83 10.39 -13.38
CA VAL A 38 19.20 11.58 -12.78
C VAL A 38 19.32 11.52 -11.25
N ARG A 39 18.99 10.37 -10.64
CA ARG A 39 19.11 10.19 -9.18
C ARG A 39 20.55 10.38 -8.69
N LYS A 40 21.55 9.89 -9.44
CA LYS A 40 22.97 10.05 -9.08
C LYS A 40 23.39 11.51 -8.99
N ARG A 41 22.85 12.37 -9.87
CA ARG A 41 23.14 13.83 -9.84
C ARG A 41 22.43 14.56 -8.70
N LEU A 42 21.20 14.13 -8.38
CA LEU A 42 20.41 14.75 -7.32
C LEU A 42 20.86 14.32 -5.91
N LYS A 43 21.29 13.06 -5.74
CA LYS A 43 21.79 12.55 -4.46
C LYS A 43 23.13 13.13 -4.10
N GLY A 44 23.42 13.20 -2.80
CA GLY A 44 24.68 13.60 -2.22
C GLY A 44 24.64 13.55 -0.69
N GLU A 45 25.69 13.98 -0.03
CA GLU A 45 25.77 13.99 1.42
C GLU A 45 24.71 14.89 2.04
N GLU A 46 24.19 14.49 3.20
CA GLU A 46 23.21 15.26 3.97
C GLU A 46 23.77 16.63 4.34
N GLY A 47 22.95 17.68 4.20
CA GLY A 47 23.35 19.06 4.44
C GLY A 47 24.01 19.77 3.26
N THR A 48 24.46 19.06 2.22
CA THR A 48 24.98 19.69 1.01
C THR A 48 23.86 20.30 0.15
N ILE A 49 24.22 21.24 -0.71
CA ILE A 49 23.25 21.94 -1.57
C ILE A 49 23.33 21.38 -2.99
N VAL A 50 22.18 21.16 -3.62
CA VAL A 50 22.04 20.95 -5.05
C VAL A 50 21.21 22.09 -5.66
N LYS A 51 21.65 22.62 -6.79
CA LYS A 51 20.89 23.59 -7.59
C LYS A 51 20.10 22.85 -8.65
N VAL A 52 18.79 23.05 -8.70
CA VAL A 52 17.91 22.37 -9.63
C VAL A 52 17.15 23.39 -10.45
N GLY A 53 17.39 23.40 -11.75
CA GLY A 53 16.57 24.16 -12.68
C GLY A 53 15.33 23.35 -13.06
N VAL A 54 14.19 23.99 -12.99
CA VAL A 54 12.86 23.39 -13.22
C VAL A 54 12.11 24.18 -14.26
N LEU A 55 11.45 23.48 -15.19
CA LEU A 55 10.47 24.04 -16.10
C LEU A 55 9.06 23.76 -15.58
N ARG A 56 8.32 24.84 -15.28
CA ARG A 56 6.90 24.80 -14.90
C ARG A 56 6.08 25.53 -15.96
N GLY A 57 5.24 24.80 -16.70
CA GLY A 57 4.57 25.35 -17.86
C GLY A 57 5.59 25.86 -18.89
N HIS A 58 5.74 27.19 -19.00
CA HIS A 58 6.71 27.88 -19.88
C HIS A 58 7.78 28.65 -19.10
N GLU A 59 7.78 28.58 -17.76
CA GLU A 59 8.69 29.33 -16.91
C GLU A 59 9.83 28.45 -16.40
N ASN A 60 11.07 28.98 -16.53
CA ASN A 60 12.25 28.37 -15.92
C ASN A 60 12.45 28.94 -14.52
N MET A 61 12.64 28.07 -13.54
CA MET A 61 12.83 28.41 -12.14
C MET A 61 14.05 27.68 -11.59
N ASP A 62 14.85 28.34 -10.76
CA ASP A 62 16.00 27.73 -10.09
C ASP A 62 15.72 27.57 -8.60
N PHE A 63 15.94 26.35 -8.10
CA PHE A 63 15.78 26.00 -6.70
C PHE A 63 17.13 25.57 -6.09
N ARG A 64 17.41 26.10 -4.90
CA ARG A 64 18.52 25.62 -4.06
C ARG A 64 17.94 24.66 -3.03
N ILE A 65 18.28 23.38 -3.14
CA ILE A 65 17.78 22.32 -2.29
C ILE A 65 18.90 21.85 -1.37
N ILE A 66 18.66 21.92 -0.06
CA ILE A 66 19.56 21.30 0.92
C ILE A 66 19.21 19.81 0.96
N ARG A 67 20.19 18.96 0.66
CA ARG A 67 20.02 17.50 0.71
C ARG A 67 19.76 17.05 2.14
N GLY A 68 18.81 16.16 2.31
CA GLY A 68 18.47 15.59 3.60
C GLY A 68 17.86 14.19 3.40
N LYS A 69 17.67 13.48 4.49
CA LYS A 69 16.96 12.20 4.46
C LYS A 69 15.51 12.46 4.04
N ILE A 70 15.09 11.81 2.96
CA ILE A 70 13.72 11.87 2.50
C ILE A 70 12.95 10.81 3.31
N PRO A 71 11.99 11.19 4.17
CA PRO A 71 11.19 10.21 4.88
C PRO A 71 10.34 9.42 3.85
N ILE A 72 10.40 8.11 3.96
CA ILE A 72 9.52 7.23 3.20
C ILE A 72 8.32 6.97 4.10
N TYR A 73 7.21 7.63 3.81
CA TYR A 73 5.98 7.42 4.56
C TYR A 73 5.43 6.01 4.36
N SER A 74 4.83 5.51 5.42
CA SER A 74 4.22 4.18 5.47
C SER A 74 2.72 4.23 5.21
N ILE A 75 2.08 5.33 5.60
CA ILE A 75 0.64 5.54 5.49
C ILE A 75 0.36 6.43 4.28
N ASP A 76 -0.32 5.87 3.28
CA ASP A 76 -0.68 6.57 2.05
C ASP A 76 -1.99 7.34 2.21
N ALA A 77 -2.93 6.84 3.03
CA ALA A 77 -4.22 7.48 3.22
C ALA A 77 -4.77 7.27 4.63
N THR A 78 -5.43 8.31 5.16
CA THR A 78 -6.10 8.33 6.46
C THR A 78 -7.30 9.25 6.41
N TYR A 79 -8.52 8.69 6.49
CA TYR A 79 -9.77 9.46 6.46
C TYR A 79 -10.93 8.67 7.07
N MET A 80 -12.03 9.37 7.37
CA MET A 80 -13.28 8.76 7.83
C MET A 80 -14.09 8.27 6.62
N LEU A 81 -14.48 6.99 6.64
CA LEU A 81 -15.37 6.38 5.62
C LEU A 81 -16.84 6.75 5.87
N ASP A 82 -17.19 6.86 7.14
CA ASP A 82 -18.48 7.34 7.63
C ASP A 82 -18.30 8.01 9.01
N LYS A 83 -19.38 8.29 9.72
CA LYS A 83 -19.33 9.01 11.02
C LYS A 83 -18.52 8.29 12.11
N THR A 84 -18.32 6.99 11.99
CA THR A 84 -17.73 6.16 13.05
C THR A 84 -16.62 5.23 12.57
N THR A 85 -16.47 5.04 11.26
CA THR A 85 -15.49 4.12 10.69
C THR A 85 -14.32 4.89 10.09
N GLY A 86 -13.12 4.70 10.63
CA GLY A 86 -11.87 5.20 10.08
C GLY A 86 -11.21 4.22 9.12
N TYR A 87 -10.48 4.74 8.16
CA TYR A 87 -9.68 3.99 7.19
C TYR A 87 -8.23 4.43 7.26
N ILE A 88 -7.32 3.45 7.30
CA ILE A 88 -5.88 3.65 7.21
C ILE A 88 -5.32 2.72 6.13
N LYS A 89 -4.70 3.30 5.08
CA LYS A 89 -3.92 2.56 4.09
C LYS A 89 -2.47 2.51 4.53
N LEU A 90 -2.00 1.34 4.92
CA LEU A 90 -0.60 1.08 5.27
C LEU A 90 0.09 0.34 4.12
N SER A 91 0.98 1.01 3.40
CA SER A 91 1.62 0.49 2.18
C SER A 91 2.90 -0.30 2.45
N ARG A 92 3.54 -0.06 3.59
CA ARG A 92 4.80 -0.71 4.02
C ARG A 92 5.01 -0.57 5.52
N PHE A 93 5.98 -1.31 6.03
CA PHE A 93 6.44 -1.17 7.41
C PHE A 93 7.86 -0.57 7.42
N ALA A 94 7.97 0.71 7.70
CA ALA A 94 9.21 1.48 7.80
C ALA A 94 9.55 1.81 9.27
N ALA A 95 10.66 2.47 9.51
CA ALA A 95 11.06 2.87 10.87
C ALA A 95 10.11 3.91 11.50
N THR A 96 9.41 4.68 10.68
CA THR A 96 8.48 5.75 11.10
C THR A 96 7.03 5.29 11.23
N THR A 97 6.75 4.02 10.91
CA THR A 97 5.37 3.50 10.79
C THR A 97 4.57 3.63 12.08
N ILE A 98 5.19 3.39 13.24
CA ILE A 98 4.49 3.46 14.53
C ILE A 98 4.04 4.88 14.79
N ASP A 99 4.93 5.86 14.65
CA ASP A 99 4.62 7.29 14.88
C ASP A 99 3.53 7.78 13.91
N GLU A 100 3.63 7.39 12.64
CA GLU A 100 2.63 7.72 11.60
C GLU A 100 1.26 7.11 11.92
N PHE A 101 1.25 5.86 12.39
CA PHE A 101 0.01 5.16 12.75
C PHE A 101 -0.65 5.78 13.99
N GLU A 102 0.13 6.12 15.02
CA GLU A 102 -0.38 6.82 16.20
C GLU A 102 -0.99 8.17 15.84
N GLU A 103 -0.31 8.96 14.99
CA GLU A 103 -0.83 10.25 14.52
C GLU A 103 -2.15 10.06 13.75
N ALA A 104 -2.19 9.06 12.84
CA ALA A 104 -3.36 8.73 12.06
C ALA A 104 -4.55 8.33 12.95
N VAL A 105 -4.32 7.43 13.92
CA VAL A 105 -5.36 6.99 14.87
C VAL A 105 -5.88 8.15 15.71
N LYS A 106 -5.01 8.96 16.31
CA LYS A 106 -5.37 10.15 17.10
C LYS A 106 -6.21 11.13 16.27
N LYS A 107 -5.83 11.35 15.00
CA LYS A 107 -6.58 12.21 14.07
C LYS A 107 -7.98 11.67 13.80
N LEU A 108 -8.12 10.36 13.54
CA LEU A 108 -9.42 9.73 13.29
C LEU A 108 -10.30 9.68 14.54
N GLN A 109 -9.73 9.40 15.71
CA GLN A 109 -10.44 9.43 16.98
C GLN A 109 -11.01 10.82 17.30
N ALA A 110 -10.25 11.88 17.02
CA ALA A 110 -10.71 13.26 17.15
C ALA A 110 -11.87 13.58 16.19
N GLN A 111 -12.06 12.83 15.10
CA GLN A 111 -13.18 12.93 14.16
C GLN A 111 -14.35 11.99 14.51
N GLY A 112 -14.25 11.24 15.62
CA GLY A 112 -15.31 10.36 16.10
C GLY A 112 -15.17 8.89 15.71
N MET A 113 -13.99 8.47 15.26
CA MET A 113 -13.74 7.05 14.92
C MET A 113 -13.97 6.16 16.14
N LYS A 114 -14.72 5.08 15.91
CA LYS A 114 -14.94 3.96 16.84
C LYS A 114 -14.40 2.66 16.27
N ASP A 115 -14.58 2.44 14.97
CA ASP A 115 -14.18 1.24 14.25
C ASP A 115 -13.08 1.57 13.22
N LEU A 116 -12.15 0.64 13.00
CA LEU A 116 -11.04 0.81 12.06
C LEU A 116 -11.09 -0.22 10.93
N ILE A 117 -10.91 0.23 9.70
CA ILE A 117 -10.48 -0.61 8.59
C ILE A 117 -9.01 -0.32 8.31
N LEU A 118 -8.15 -1.30 8.60
CA LEU A 118 -6.72 -1.28 8.30
C LEU A 118 -6.46 -1.99 6.97
N ASP A 119 -6.05 -1.25 5.97
CA ASP A 119 -5.80 -1.80 4.63
C ASP A 119 -4.33 -2.14 4.43
N LEU A 120 -4.05 -3.44 4.33
CA LEU A 120 -2.75 -4.05 4.05
C LEU A 120 -2.68 -4.65 2.62
N GLN A 121 -3.66 -4.37 1.75
CA GLN A 121 -3.61 -4.81 0.36
C GLN A 121 -2.31 -4.32 -0.30
N THR A 122 -1.65 -5.17 -1.05
CA THR A 122 -0.37 -4.89 -1.74
C THR A 122 0.80 -4.49 -0.83
N ASN A 123 0.69 -4.68 0.48
CA ASN A 123 1.76 -4.38 1.42
C ASN A 123 2.70 -5.59 1.60
N GLY A 124 3.85 -5.57 0.95
CA GLY A 124 4.87 -6.63 1.01
C GLY A 124 5.63 -6.74 2.34
N GLY A 125 5.24 -5.98 3.37
CA GLY A 125 5.85 -6.00 4.69
C GLY A 125 6.92 -4.92 4.91
N GLY A 126 7.94 -5.25 5.68
CA GLY A 126 9.03 -4.35 6.06
C GLY A 126 9.62 -4.69 7.43
N TYR A 127 9.84 -3.70 8.28
CA TYR A 127 10.41 -3.91 9.60
C TYR A 127 9.48 -4.67 10.55
N MET A 128 9.98 -5.77 11.12
CA MET A 128 9.24 -6.59 12.08
C MET A 128 8.83 -5.80 13.33
N GLY A 129 9.72 -4.95 13.86
CA GLY A 129 9.41 -4.10 15.01
C GLY A 129 8.24 -3.14 14.77
N ALA A 130 8.08 -2.64 13.53
CA ALA A 130 6.93 -1.82 13.16
C ALA A 130 5.62 -2.63 13.14
N ALA A 131 5.66 -3.88 12.67
CA ALA A 131 4.49 -4.77 12.72
C ALA A 131 4.09 -5.12 14.15
N ILE A 132 5.07 -5.37 15.02
CA ILE A 132 4.86 -5.61 16.45
C ILE A 132 4.19 -4.38 17.08
N GLY A 133 4.70 -3.16 16.82
CA GLY A 133 4.11 -1.94 17.35
C GLY A 133 2.68 -1.69 16.88
N ILE A 134 2.37 -1.94 15.59
CA ILE A 134 0.99 -1.85 15.08
C ILE A 134 0.08 -2.88 15.77
N ALA A 135 0.52 -4.14 15.89
CA ALA A 135 -0.25 -5.17 16.57
C ALA A 135 -0.46 -4.86 18.07
N ASP A 136 0.54 -4.25 18.72
CA ASP A 136 0.45 -3.79 20.11
C ASP A 136 -0.67 -2.76 20.30
N HIS A 137 -0.81 -1.81 19.38
CA HIS A 137 -1.91 -0.84 19.41
C HIS A 137 -3.30 -1.46 19.24
N LEU A 138 -3.39 -2.63 18.60
CA LEU A 138 -4.66 -3.30 18.33
C LEU A 138 -5.07 -4.31 19.41
N LEU A 139 -4.10 -4.93 20.08
CA LEU A 139 -4.33 -5.97 21.09
C LEU A 139 -4.39 -5.38 22.50
N ASP A 140 -5.31 -5.86 23.32
CA ASP A 140 -5.44 -5.49 24.72
C ASP A 140 -4.64 -6.41 25.63
N GLY A 141 -4.13 -5.89 26.74
CA GLY A 141 -3.39 -6.66 27.74
C GLY A 141 -2.08 -7.24 27.21
N ARG A 142 -1.55 -8.25 27.89
CA ARG A 142 -0.32 -8.93 27.51
C ARG A 142 -0.63 -10.18 26.68
N LYS A 143 -0.68 -10.01 25.37
CA LYS A 143 -0.93 -11.06 24.37
C LYS A 143 0.29 -11.28 23.49
N MET A 144 0.62 -12.55 23.20
CA MET A 144 1.68 -12.83 22.24
C MET A 144 1.30 -12.30 20.87
N ILE A 145 2.18 -11.54 20.22
CA ILE A 145 2.00 -11.03 18.85
C ILE A 145 2.60 -12.02 17.84
N VAL A 146 3.81 -12.46 18.10
CA VAL A 146 4.58 -13.33 17.22
C VAL A 146 5.70 -13.99 18.01
N TYR A 147 6.11 -15.17 17.64
CA TYR A 147 7.41 -15.70 18.06
C TYR A 147 8.25 -16.12 16.88
N THR A 148 9.56 -16.05 17.04
CA THR A 148 10.53 -16.51 16.06
C THR A 148 11.28 -17.70 16.60
N ASP A 149 11.61 -18.66 15.74
CA ASP A 149 12.43 -19.80 16.08
C ASP A 149 13.41 -20.13 14.96
N GLY A 150 14.66 -20.28 15.31
CA GLY A 150 15.73 -20.56 14.36
C GLY A 150 16.86 -21.37 15.00
N VAL A 151 17.50 -22.19 14.18
CA VAL A 151 18.52 -23.18 14.61
C VAL A 151 19.61 -22.56 15.51
N ASN A 152 20.04 -21.35 15.18
CA ASN A 152 21.12 -20.67 15.91
C ASN A 152 20.64 -19.49 16.75
N SER A 153 19.36 -19.09 16.65
CA SER A 153 18.82 -17.91 17.36
C SER A 153 17.89 -18.29 18.51
N GLY A 154 17.45 -19.55 18.55
CA GLY A 154 16.45 -20.02 19.49
C GLY A 154 15.10 -19.33 19.36
N ARG A 155 14.19 -19.66 20.27
CA ARG A 155 12.85 -19.09 20.33
C ARG A 155 12.87 -17.74 21.03
N ARG A 156 12.23 -16.74 20.40
CA ARG A 156 12.00 -15.39 20.95
C ARG A 156 10.53 -15.01 20.76
N GLU A 157 9.93 -14.50 21.81
CA GLU A 157 8.50 -14.16 21.85
C GLU A 157 8.32 -12.68 22.04
N GLU A 158 7.41 -12.08 21.27
CA GLU A 158 7.03 -10.67 21.37
C GLU A 158 5.57 -10.55 21.81
N TYR A 159 5.32 -9.65 22.74
CA TYR A 159 4.02 -9.50 23.41
C TYR A 159 3.53 -8.06 23.28
N SER A 160 2.20 -7.91 23.29
CA SER A 160 1.56 -6.60 23.42
C SER A 160 1.67 -6.06 24.85
N THR A 161 1.51 -4.74 24.94
CA THR A 161 1.46 -3.98 26.18
C THR A 161 0.01 -3.58 26.52
N PRO A 162 -0.30 -3.19 27.76
CA PRO A 162 -1.65 -2.72 28.10
C PRO A 162 -1.97 -1.29 27.62
N ILE A 163 -1.13 -0.66 26.81
CA ILE A 163 -1.20 0.78 26.47
C ILE A 163 -1.60 1.04 25.00
N GLY A 164 -2.25 0.11 24.33
CA GLY A 164 -2.63 0.28 22.93
C GLY A 164 -3.72 1.33 22.68
N LEU A 165 -3.63 2.07 21.57
CA LEU A 165 -4.57 3.14 21.23
C LEU A 165 -5.93 2.63 20.73
N LEU A 166 -6.01 1.39 20.28
CA LEU A 166 -7.19 0.78 19.63
C LEU A 166 -7.60 -0.55 20.27
N GLN A 167 -7.47 -0.66 21.58
CA GLN A 167 -7.84 -1.87 22.32
C GLN A 167 -9.37 -2.10 22.36
N GLY A 168 -10.15 -1.02 22.24
CA GLY A 168 -11.60 -1.06 22.02
C GLY A 168 -11.99 -0.89 20.55
N GLY A 169 -13.30 -0.94 20.26
CA GLY A 169 -13.84 -0.82 18.91
C GLY A 169 -13.62 -2.07 18.03
N ARG A 170 -14.23 -2.05 16.84
CA ARG A 170 -14.11 -3.16 15.89
C ARG A 170 -12.96 -2.89 14.93
N VAL A 171 -12.27 -3.95 14.53
CA VAL A 171 -11.13 -3.88 13.59
C VAL A 171 -11.38 -4.84 12.43
N VAL A 172 -11.35 -4.32 11.22
CA VAL A 172 -11.29 -5.11 9.98
C VAL A 172 -9.93 -4.90 9.35
N VAL A 173 -9.27 -5.97 8.92
CA VAL A 173 -7.99 -5.92 8.21
C VAL A 173 -8.20 -6.43 6.80
N LEU A 174 -7.86 -5.61 5.80
CA LEU A 174 -7.92 -6.00 4.39
C LEU A 174 -6.59 -6.60 3.96
N ILE A 175 -6.62 -7.81 3.39
CA ILE A 175 -5.44 -8.53 2.91
C ILE A 175 -5.63 -9.08 1.50
N ASP A 176 -4.55 -9.19 0.75
CA ASP A 176 -4.52 -9.82 -0.57
C ASP A 176 -3.28 -10.71 -0.77
N GLY A 177 -3.14 -11.33 -1.93
CA GLY A 177 -2.01 -12.20 -2.26
C GLY A 177 -0.62 -11.54 -2.21
N ASN A 178 -0.56 -10.21 -2.16
CA ASN A 178 0.67 -9.42 -2.04
C ASN A 178 0.92 -8.94 -0.59
N SER A 179 -0.04 -9.13 0.32
CA SER A 179 0.14 -8.87 1.74
C SER A 179 1.11 -9.91 2.32
N ALA A 180 2.31 -9.49 2.70
CA ALA A 180 3.40 -10.40 3.03
C ALA A 180 4.17 -10.00 4.29
N SER A 181 4.83 -10.99 4.93
CA SER A 181 5.83 -10.75 6.00
C SER A 181 5.24 -9.96 7.19
N ALA A 182 5.69 -8.71 7.43
CA ALA A 182 5.19 -7.84 8.50
C ALA A 182 3.66 -7.66 8.47
N SER A 183 3.05 -7.59 7.27
CA SER A 183 1.59 -7.57 7.12
C SER A 183 0.94 -8.84 7.67
N GLU A 184 1.60 -9.98 7.49
CA GLU A 184 1.10 -11.27 7.99
C GLU A 184 1.31 -11.45 9.50
N ILE A 185 2.28 -10.75 10.09
CA ILE A 185 2.42 -10.68 11.55
C ILE A 185 1.22 -9.96 12.14
N VAL A 186 0.86 -8.79 11.61
CA VAL A 186 -0.30 -8.01 12.09
C VAL A 186 -1.60 -8.78 11.87
N SER A 187 -1.85 -9.25 10.65
CA SER A 187 -3.09 -9.97 10.33
C SER A 187 -3.21 -11.29 11.10
N GLY A 188 -2.11 -12.04 11.25
CA GLY A 188 -2.06 -13.27 12.03
C GLY A 188 -2.33 -13.04 13.52
N ALA A 189 -1.76 -11.99 14.10
CA ALA A 189 -2.00 -11.64 15.49
C ALA A 189 -3.47 -11.21 15.73
N VAL A 190 -4.04 -10.40 14.84
CA VAL A 190 -5.45 -9.97 14.91
C VAL A 190 -6.40 -11.15 14.77
N GLN A 191 -6.15 -12.06 13.82
CA GLN A 191 -6.99 -13.24 13.59
C GLN A 191 -6.90 -14.24 14.75
N ASP A 192 -5.67 -14.60 15.15
CA ASP A 192 -5.45 -15.65 16.14
C ASP A 192 -5.96 -15.26 17.55
N TRP A 193 -6.04 -13.97 17.87
CA TRP A 193 -6.67 -13.49 19.10
C TRP A 193 -8.15 -13.17 18.99
N ASP A 194 -8.78 -13.47 17.84
CA ASP A 194 -10.17 -13.08 17.58
C ASP A 194 -10.43 -11.58 17.87
N ARG A 195 -9.39 -10.76 17.62
CA ARG A 195 -9.45 -9.31 17.88
C ARG A 195 -10.22 -8.59 16.79
N GLY A 196 -10.14 -9.05 15.57
CA GLY A 196 -10.77 -8.45 14.40
C GLY A 196 -11.04 -9.48 13.32
N VAL A 197 -11.68 -9.03 12.24
CA VAL A 197 -12.06 -9.83 11.08
C VAL A 197 -11.15 -9.50 9.91
N LEU A 198 -10.60 -10.53 9.27
CA LEU A 198 -9.81 -10.39 8.06
C LEU A 198 -10.70 -10.55 6.83
N VAL A 199 -10.60 -9.61 5.89
CA VAL A 199 -11.42 -9.57 4.66
C VAL A 199 -10.50 -9.52 3.44
N GLY A 200 -10.78 -10.30 2.42
CA GLY A 200 -10.05 -10.27 1.16
C GLY A 200 -9.65 -11.62 0.61
N ARG A 201 -8.40 -11.81 0.27
CA ARG A 201 -7.82 -13.05 -0.28
C ARG A 201 -6.64 -13.52 0.54
N ARG A 202 -6.29 -14.81 0.42
CA ARG A 202 -5.17 -15.43 1.13
C ARG A 202 -3.88 -14.63 0.90
N SER A 203 -3.16 -14.34 1.97
CA SER A 203 -1.90 -13.58 1.94
C SER A 203 -0.76 -14.36 1.28
N PHE A 204 0.40 -13.76 1.15
CA PHE A 204 1.53 -14.29 0.37
C PHE A 204 2.14 -15.57 0.96
N GLY A 205 2.29 -15.66 2.28
CA GLY A 205 2.94 -16.81 2.95
C GLY A 205 4.45 -16.66 3.10
N LYS A 206 4.94 -15.50 3.56
CA LYS A 206 6.35 -15.29 3.88
C LYS A 206 6.58 -15.25 5.39
N GLY A 207 6.91 -16.40 5.95
CA GLY A 207 7.15 -16.62 7.40
C GLY A 207 8.64 -16.65 7.78
N LEU A 208 9.51 -15.93 7.06
CA LEU A 208 10.96 -15.92 7.25
C LEU A 208 11.45 -14.64 7.89
N VAL A 209 12.32 -14.77 8.89
CA VAL A 209 13.07 -13.64 9.47
C VAL A 209 14.42 -13.56 8.79
N GLN A 210 14.70 -12.40 8.20
CA GLN A 210 15.94 -12.11 7.49
C GLN A 210 16.74 -11.05 8.24
N ARG A 211 18.05 -11.24 8.34
CA ARG A 211 18.98 -10.30 8.95
C ARG A 211 20.07 -9.90 7.95
N GLN A 212 20.45 -8.63 7.99
CA GLN A 212 21.56 -8.10 7.21
C GLN A 212 22.84 -8.19 8.02
N PHE A 213 23.91 -8.65 7.37
CA PHE A 213 25.26 -8.71 7.92
C PHE A 213 26.18 -7.86 7.05
N PRO A 214 26.77 -6.79 7.61
CA PRO A 214 27.72 -5.97 6.86
C PRO A 214 29.02 -6.75 6.64
N LEU A 215 29.61 -6.58 5.46
CA LEU A 215 30.93 -7.11 5.10
C LEU A 215 31.98 -5.99 5.18
N THR A 216 33.27 -6.37 5.18
CA THR A 216 34.39 -5.45 5.35
C THR A 216 34.57 -4.45 4.21
N ASP A 217 34.06 -4.76 3.03
CA ASP A 217 34.04 -3.91 1.83
C ASP A 217 32.85 -2.93 1.78
N GLY A 218 32.00 -2.91 2.82
CA GLY A 218 30.77 -2.10 2.90
C GLY A 218 29.56 -2.71 2.21
N SER A 219 29.68 -3.88 1.59
CA SER A 219 28.54 -4.65 1.09
C SER A 219 27.79 -5.32 2.23
N MET A 220 26.57 -5.84 1.96
CA MET A 220 25.75 -6.52 2.94
C MET A 220 25.22 -7.84 2.41
N VAL A 221 25.27 -8.87 3.22
CA VAL A 221 24.59 -10.14 2.96
C VAL A 221 23.31 -10.20 3.78
N ARG A 222 22.19 -10.56 3.14
CA ARG A 222 20.92 -10.80 3.81
C ARG A 222 20.68 -12.31 3.89
N LEU A 223 20.61 -12.82 5.11
CA LEU A 223 20.40 -14.24 5.38
C LEU A 223 19.10 -14.48 6.15
N THR A 224 18.43 -15.58 5.84
CA THR A 224 17.34 -16.11 6.67
C THR A 224 17.94 -16.74 7.91
N ILE A 225 17.45 -16.33 9.09
CA ILE A 225 17.97 -16.77 10.39
C ILE A 225 16.94 -17.52 11.23
N ALA A 226 15.65 -17.38 10.96
CA ALA A 226 14.56 -18.00 11.69
C ALA A 226 13.28 -18.05 10.85
N HIS A 227 12.34 -18.88 11.28
CA HIS A 227 10.93 -18.76 10.94
C HIS A 227 10.21 -17.92 11.99
N TYR A 228 9.10 -17.30 11.61
CA TYR A 228 8.19 -16.74 12.58
C TYR A 228 6.84 -17.47 12.57
N TYR A 229 6.19 -17.42 13.71
CA TYR A 229 4.96 -18.12 14.01
C TYR A 229 3.96 -17.16 14.61
N THR A 230 2.70 -17.31 14.25
CA THR A 230 1.61 -16.51 14.81
C THR A 230 1.24 -16.99 16.22
N PRO A 231 0.39 -16.26 16.96
CA PRO A 231 0.02 -16.65 18.33
C PRO A 231 -0.57 -18.06 18.47
N SER A 232 -1.27 -18.56 17.46
CA SER A 232 -1.79 -19.94 17.46
C SER A 232 -0.70 -21.01 17.36
N GLY A 233 0.52 -20.62 16.98
CA GLY A 233 1.65 -21.53 16.76
C GLY A 233 1.84 -21.95 15.31
N ARG A 234 1.00 -21.49 14.40
CA ARG A 234 1.14 -21.83 12.96
C ARG A 234 2.29 -21.09 12.31
N CYS A 235 3.10 -21.81 11.54
CA CYS A 235 4.03 -21.24 10.60
C CYS A 235 3.29 -20.94 9.28
N ILE A 236 3.32 -19.71 8.84
CA ILE A 236 2.60 -19.29 7.62
C ILE A 236 3.46 -19.40 6.36
N GLN A 237 4.75 -19.78 6.52
CA GLN A 237 5.66 -19.90 5.39
C GLN A 237 5.15 -20.91 4.36
N LYS A 238 4.98 -20.48 3.12
CA LYS A 238 4.66 -21.38 2.02
C LYS A 238 5.85 -22.29 1.69
N PRO A 239 5.61 -23.53 1.21
CA PRO A 239 6.67 -24.49 0.95
C PRO A 239 7.70 -24.00 -0.06
N TYR A 240 8.97 -24.33 0.18
CA TYR A 240 10.10 -24.05 -0.72
C TYR A 240 10.68 -25.32 -1.35
N SER A 241 10.04 -26.47 -1.10
CA SER A 241 10.55 -27.79 -1.47
C SER A 241 10.68 -28.05 -2.95
N LYS A 242 9.99 -27.28 -3.80
CA LYS A 242 9.99 -27.41 -5.25
C LYS A 242 10.92 -26.43 -5.96
N GLY A 243 11.69 -25.63 -5.21
CA GLY A 243 12.65 -24.67 -5.74
C GLY A 243 12.08 -23.24 -5.89
N GLU A 244 12.95 -22.34 -6.36
CA GLU A 244 12.70 -20.90 -6.47
C GLU A 244 11.63 -20.58 -7.51
N GLU A 245 11.69 -21.22 -8.68
CA GLU A 245 10.72 -20.97 -9.77
C GLU A 245 9.28 -21.30 -9.35
N ASP A 246 9.07 -22.42 -8.67
CA ASP A 246 7.74 -22.82 -8.18
C ASP A 246 7.28 -21.90 -7.04
N TYR A 247 8.21 -21.45 -6.19
CA TYR A 247 7.93 -20.48 -5.12
C TYR A 247 7.48 -19.12 -5.67
N GLU A 248 8.09 -18.63 -6.73
CA GLU A 248 7.71 -17.36 -7.39
C GLU A 248 6.42 -17.49 -8.20
N ALA A 249 6.23 -18.62 -8.87
CA ALA A 249 5.03 -18.90 -9.67
C ALA A 249 3.78 -19.20 -8.81
N GLU A 250 3.91 -19.35 -7.50
CA GLU A 250 2.82 -19.82 -6.63
C GLU A 250 1.59 -18.91 -6.66
N LEU A 251 1.76 -17.58 -6.69
CA LEU A 251 0.65 -16.65 -6.80
C LEU A 251 -0.09 -16.78 -8.16
N TYR A 252 0.65 -17.01 -9.23
CA TYR A 252 0.08 -17.30 -10.54
C TYR A 252 -0.64 -18.67 -10.56
N ASN A 253 -0.09 -19.65 -9.87
CA ASN A 253 -0.71 -20.98 -9.73
C ASN A 253 -2.03 -20.90 -8.95
N ARG A 254 -2.13 -20.05 -7.91
CA ARG A 254 -3.40 -19.77 -7.21
C ARG A 254 -4.46 -19.18 -8.15
N TYR A 255 -4.05 -18.29 -9.04
CA TYR A 255 -4.96 -17.76 -10.06
C TYR A 255 -5.46 -18.87 -10.99
N ARG A 256 -4.57 -19.73 -11.49
CA ARG A 256 -4.92 -20.84 -12.40
C ARG A 256 -5.78 -21.91 -11.73
N SER A 257 -5.60 -22.17 -10.47
CA SER A 257 -6.41 -23.15 -9.71
C SER A 257 -7.80 -22.64 -9.34
N GLY A 258 -8.10 -21.36 -9.60
CA GLY A 258 -9.38 -20.74 -9.25
C GLY A 258 -9.46 -20.22 -7.80
N GLU A 259 -8.36 -20.32 -7.03
CA GLU A 259 -8.33 -19.86 -5.64
C GLU A 259 -8.64 -18.37 -5.49
N MET A 260 -8.27 -17.56 -6.49
CA MET A 260 -8.56 -16.12 -6.46
C MET A 260 -10.05 -15.78 -6.69
N VAL A 261 -10.82 -16.74 -7.19
CA VAL A 261 -12.23 -16.54 -7.60
C VAL A 261 -13.21 -17.23 -6.66
N SER A 262 -12.80 -18.34 -6.01
CA SER A 262 -13.66 -19.10 -5.09
C SER A 262 -12.93 -19.51 -3.83
N ALA A 263 -13.56 -19.29 -2.68
CA ALA A 263 -13.06 -19.74 -1.38
C ALA A 263 -12.94 -21.29 -1.32
N ASP A 264 -13.84 -22.01 -2.00
CA ASP A 264 -13.85 -23.47 -2.03
C ASP A 264 -12.65 -24.07 -2.77
N SER A 265 -11.96 -23.25 -3.57
CA SER A 265 -10.74 -23.64 -4.26
C SER A 265 -9.46 -23.48 -3.40
N ILE A 266 -9.58 -22.96 -2.18
CA ILE A 266 -8.47 -22.85 -1.25
C ILE A 266 -8.14 -24.24 -0.69
N VAL A 267 -7.02 -24.79 -1.12
CA VAL A 267 -6.56 -26.09 -0.60
C VAL A 267 -5.87 -25.88 0.73
N VAL A 268 -6.38 -26.53 1.77
CA VAL A 268 -5.81 -26.54 3.12
C VAL A 268 -5.26 -27.92 3.46
N ASN A 269 -4.25 -27.96 4.33
CA ASN A 269 -3.69 -29.20 4.84
C ASN A 269 -4.14 -29.38 6.30
N ASP A 270 -4.96 -30.40 6.57
CA ASP A 270 -5.49 -30.66 7.91
C ASP A 270 -4.40 -30.95 8.95
N SER A 271 -3.22 -31.45 8.54
CA SER A 271 -2.08 -31.60 9.45
C SER A 271 -1.50 -30.27 9.94
N LEU A 272 -1.84 -29.16 9.27
CA LEU A 272 -1.44 -27.78 9.61
C LEU A 272 -2.61 -26.97 10.15
N LYS A 273 -3.62 -27.63 10.70
CA LYS A 273 -4.77 -27.01 11.35
C LYS A 273 -4.42 -26.56 12.76
N TYR A 274 -4.73 -25.33 13.07
CA TYR A 274 -4.59 -24.71 14.38
C TYR A 274 -5.91 -24.05 14.77
N PHE A 275 -5.96 -23.47 15.97
CA PHE A 275 -7.17 -22.81 16.45
C PHE A 275 -6.84 -21.42 17.02
N THR A 276 -7.75 -20.48 16.82
CA THR A 276 -7.66 -19.15 17.43
C THR A 276 -7.72 -19.26 18.96
N LYS A 277 -7.17 -18.26 19.67
CA LYS A 277 -6.96 -18.35 21.12
C LYS A 277 -8.23 -18.18 21.95
N VAL A 278 -9.23 -17.46 21.45
CA VAL A 278 -10.44 -17.13 22.23
C VAL A 278 -11.64 -17.95 21.75
N LYS A 279 -11.92 -17.93 20.46
CA LYS A 279 -13.13 -18.57 19.90
C LYS A 279 -12.89 -19.96 19.35
N GLN A 280 -11.63 -20.43 19.36
CA GLN A 280 -11.26 -21.77 18.86
C GLN A 280 -11.71 -22.01 17.41
N ARG A 281 -11.67 -20.95 16.59
CA ARG A 281 -11.95 -21.05 15.16
C ARG A 281 -10.80 -21.74 14.44
N PRO A 282 -11.05 -22.62 13.46
CA PRO A 282 -9.97 -23.24 12.71
C PRO A 282 -9.21 -22.23 11.86
N VAL A 283 -7.87 -22.29 11.92
CA VAL A 283 -6.93 -21.51 11.09
C VAL A 283 -5.83 -22.45 10.62
N TYR A 284 -5.18 -22.12 9.50
CA TYR A 284 -4.25 -23.03 8.85
C TYR A 284 -2.88 -22.39 8.67
N GLY A 285 -1.83 -23.20 8.74
CA GLY A 285 -0.46 -22.83 8.43
C GLY A 285 -0.02 -23.27 7.04
N GLY A 286 1.25 -23.02 6.71
CA GLY A 286 1.92 -23.56 5.51
C GLY A 286 1.62 -22.85 4.19
N GLY A 287 1.00 -21.67 4.20
CA GLY A 287 0.70 -20.99 2.94
C GLY A 287 0.05 -19.61 3.05
N GLY A 288 0.45 -18.83 4.04
CA GLY A 288 -0.12 -17.49 4.28
C GLY A 288 -1.33 -17.51 5.21
N ILE A 289 -1.96 -16.35 5.36
CA ILE A 289 -3.14 -16.12 6.18
C ILE A 289 -4.39 -16.19 5.29
N ILE A 290 -5.30 -17.10 5.60
CA ILE A 290 -6.60 -17.20 4.93
C ILE A 290 -7.54 -16.19 5.60
N PRO A 291 -8.23 -15.30 4.85
CA PRO A 291 -9.16 -14.35 5.44
C PRO A 291 -10.40 -15.04 6.02
N ASP A 292 -11.03 -14.38 7.00
CA ASP A 292 -12.29 -14.85 7.58
C ASP A 292 -13.47 -14.64 6.61
N VAL A 293 -13.39 -13.59 5.78
CA VAL A 293 -14.36 -13.27 4.74
C VAL A 293 -13.64 -13.13 3.41
N PHE A 294 -13.91 -14.07 2.52
CA PHE A 294 -13.32 -14.09 1.19
C PHE A 294 -13.99 -13.07 0.26
N VAL A 295 -13.18 -12.39 -0.56
CA VAL A 295 -13.64 -11.49 -1.62
C VAL A 295 -13.06 -11.98 -2.95
N PRO A 296 -13.90 -12.47 -3.88
CA PRO A 296 -13.42 -12.99 -5.16
C PRO A 296 -12.75 -11.89 -6.01
N LEU A 297 -11.77 -12.29 -6.83
CA LEU A 297 -11.22 -11.42 -7.86
C LEU A 297 -12.20 -11.38 -9.05
N ASP A 298 -12.56 -10.19 -9.49
CA ASP A 298 -13.29 -10.06 -10.76
C ASP A 298 -12.34 -10.37 -11.92
N THR A 299 -12.66 -11.45 -12.64
CA THR A 299 -11.93 -11.92 -13.82
C THR A 299 -12.70 -11.68 -15.12
N THR A 300 -13.84 -11.01 -15.05
CA THR A 300 -14.69 -10.73 -16.23
C THR A 300 -14.07 -9.68 -17.13
N ILE A 301 -13.22 -8.82 -16.59
CA ILE A 301 -12.56 -7.73 -17.30
C ILE A 301 -11.06 -8.01 -17.43
N SER A 302 -10.53 -8.00 -18.65
CA SER A 302 -9.10 -8.12 -18.91
C SER A 302 -8.42 -6.75 -18.83
N TYR A 303 -7.52 -6.57 -17.90
CA TYR A 303 -6.73 -5.34 -17.73
C TYR A 303 -5.50 -5.25 -18.63
N LEU A 304 -5.27 -6.22 -19.52
CA LEU A 304 -4.03 -6.32 -20.32
C LEU A 304 -3.75 -5.06 -21.14
N TYR A 305 -4.76 -4.52 -21.82
CA TYR A 305 -4.62 -3.30 -22.61
C TYR A 305 -4.20 -2.10 -21.75
N PHE A 306 -4.88 -1.92 -20.64
CA PHE A 306 -4.59 -0.83 -19.70
C PHE A 306 -3.19 -0.97 -19.06
N ASN A 307 -2.82 -2.17 -18.66
CA ASN A 307 -1.49 -2.46 -18.11
C ASN A 307 -0.36 -2.15 -19.10
N ARG A 308 -0.58 -2.36 -20.41
CA ARG A 308 0.37 -1.95 -21.45
C ARG A 308 0.54 -0.42 -21.51
N LEU A 309 -0.56 0.34 -21.41
CA LEU A 309 -0.51 1.80 -21.36
C LEU A 309 0.26 2.30 -20.12
N ILE A 310 0.07 1.65 -18.96
CA ILE A 310 0.83 1.94 -17.73
C ILE A 310 2.31 1.60 -17.91
N ALA A 311 2.64 0.40 -18.40
CA ALA A 311 4.01 -0.07 -18.56
C ALA A 311 4.85 0.80 -19.50
N LYS A 312 4.22 1.37 -20.53
CA LYS A 312 4.83 2.33 -21.46
C LYS A 312 4.76 3.78 -20.97
N ASN A 313 4.32 4.00 -19.71
CA ASN A 313 4.16 5.32 -19.09
C ASN A 313 3.21 6.29 -19.80
N VAL A 314 2.35 5.79 -20.69
CA VAL A 314 1.41 6.65 -21.46
C VAL A 314 0.46 7.40 -20.52
N ILE A 315 -0.07 6.72 -19.50
CA ILE A 315 -0.96 7.33 -18.50
C ILE A 315 -0.22 8.40 -17.69
N GLY A 316 1.01 8.10 -17.23
CA GLY A 316 1.81 9.04 -16.44
C GLY A 316 2.13 10.33 -17.22
N GLU A 317 2.53 10.20 -18.48
CA GLU A 317 2.80 11.35 -19.35
C GLU A 317 1.54 12.18 -19.65
N PHE A 318 0.41 11.51 -19.91
CA PHE A 318 -0.86 12.20 -20.09
C PHE A 318 -1.22 13.02 -18.86
N ILE A 319 -1.20 12.43 -17.65
CA ILE A 319 -1.54 13.14 -16.40
C ILE A 319 -0.62 14.31 -16.17
N ALA A 320 0.70 14.13 -16.32
CA ALA A 320 1.68 15.20 -16.15
C ALA A 320 1.40 16.37 -17.10
N ASN A 321 1.17 16.10 -18.39
CA ASN A 321 0.85 17.11 -19.39
C ASN A 321 -0.50 17.79 -19.15
N TYR A 322 -1.51 17.02 -18.72
CA TYR A 322 -2.83 17.55 -18.44
C TYR A 322 -2.81 18.51 -17.25
N ILE A 323 -2.15 18.12 -16.16
CA ILE A 323 -2.00 18.95 -14.96
C ILE A 323 -1.18 20.20 -15.25
N ASP A 324 -0.09 20.08 -15.99
CA ASP A 324 0.77 21.20 -16.36
C ASP A 324 -0.03 22.30 -17.10
N LYS A 325 -0.88 21.89 -18.04
CA LYS A 325 -1.71 22.82 -18.82
C LYS A 325 -2.92 23.39 -18.08
N ASN A 326 -3.50 22.66 -17.14
CA ASN A 326 -4.83 22.95 -16.61
C ASN A 326 -4.87 23.23 -15.10
N ARG A 327 -3.74 23.13 -14.36
CA ARG A 327 -3.69 23.23 -12.90
C ARG A 327 -4.44 24.43 -12.33
N ASP A 328 -4.16 25.63 -12.82
CA ASP A 328 -4.74 26.86 -12.28
C ASP A 328 -6.24 26.95 -12.58
N GLN A 329 -6.65 26.50 -13.77
CA GLN A 329 -8.06 26.43 -14.14
C GLN A 329 -8.80 25.41 -13.29
N LEU A 330 -8.19 24.25 -13.05
CA LEU A 330 -8.78 23.20 -12.21
C LEU A 330 -8.92 23.67 -10.76
N LYS A 331 -7.89 24.27 -10.17
CA LYS A 331 -7.96 24.82 -8.82
C LYS A 331 -8.98 25.95 -8.67
N LYS A 332 -9.13 26.80 -9.70
CA LYS A 332 -10.14 27.85 -9.71
C LYS A 332 -11.56 27.27 -9.83
N LYS A 333 -11.73 26.25 -10.70
CA LYS A 333 -13.03 25.61 -10.95
C LYS A 333 -13.46 24.69 -9.80
N TYR A 334 -12.49 24.02 -9.16
CA TYR A 334 -12.70 23.09 -8.07
C TYR A 334 -11.83 23.55 -6.88
N PRO A 335 -12.34 24.49 -6.05
CA PRO A 335 -11.55 25.09 -4.97
C PRO A 335 -11.22 24.10 -3.85
N ASP A 336 -12.02 23.04 -3.71
CA ASP A 336 -11.86 21.98 -2.72
C ASP A 336 -12.06 20.60 -3.34
N PHE A 337 -11.67 19.56 -2.59
CA PHE A 337 -11.73 18.19 -3.03
C PHE A 337 -13.17 17.70 -3.27
N ASP A 338 -14.10 18.09 -2.40
CA ASP A 338 -15.51 17.68 -2.51
C ASP A 338 -16.14 18.20 -3.82
N SER A 339 -15.86 19.45 -4.18
CA SER A 339 -16.32 20.04 -5.44
C SER A 339 -15.72 19.31 -6.64
N PHE A 340 -14.44 18.87 -6.55
CA PHE A 340 -13.79 18.09 -7.59
C PHE A 340 -14.42 16.72 -7.72
N VAL A 341 -14.57 15.99 -6.62
CA VAL A 341 -15.17 14.64 -6.63
C VAL A 341 -16.56 14.68 -7.26
N LYS A 342 -17.36 15.67 -6.89
CA LYS A 342 -18.75 15.79 -7.37
C LYS A 342 -18.86 16.18 -8.83
N ASN A 343 -17.99 17.08 -9.32
CA ASN A 343 -18.22 17.76 -10.59
C ASN A 343 -17.17 17.48 -11.68
N PHE A 344 -15.98 16.97 -11.32
CA PHE A 344 -14.97 16.65 -12.32
C PHE A 344 -15.27 15.30 -12.97
N GLN A 345 -15.27 15.28 -14.29
CA GLN A 345 -15.45 14.07 -15.07
C GLN A 345 -14.35 13.94 -16.12
N VAL A 346 -13.82 12.73 -16.24
CA VAL A 346 -12.91 12.38 -17.34
C VAL A 346 -13.73 12.22 -18.60
N THR A 347 -13.42 13.05 -19.60
CA THR A 347 -14.16 13.10 -20.87
C THR A 347 -13.68 12.02 -21.84
N ASP A 348 -14.49 11.70 -22.83
CA ASP A 348 -14.10 10.77 -23.90
C ASP A 348 -12.94 11.33 -24.73
N ALA A 349 -12.84 12.65 -24.89
CA ALA A 349 -11.71 13.30 -25.55
C ALA A 349 -10.37 13.02 -24.82
N MET A 350 -10.37 12.96 -23.49
CA MET A 350 -9.17 12.60 -22.71
C MET A 350 -8.79 11.13 -22.95
N ILE A 351 -9.77 10.24 -23.06
CA ILE A 351 -9.55 8.83 -23.38
C ILE A 351 -8.97 8.68 -24.80
N ASP A 352 -9.52 9.38 -25.77
CA ASP A 352 -9.02 9.35 -27.16
C ASP A 352 -7.57 9.90 -27.25
N GLU A 353 -7.22 10.91 -26.46
CA GLU A 353 -5.84 11.44 -26.40
C GLU A 353 -4.89 10.36 -25.84
N ILE A 354 -5.28 9.64 -24.80
CA ILE A 354 -4.50 8.54 -24.22
C ILE A 354 -4.33 7.40 -25.23
N VAL A 355 -5.40 7.01 -25.92
CA VAL A 355 -5.36 5.95 -26.94
C VAL A 355 -4.42 6.34 -28.08
N LYS A 356 -4.51 7.57 -28.59
CA LYS A 356 -3.59 8.10 -29.63
C LYS A 356 -2.13 8.15 -29.16
N ALA A 357 -1.90 8.47 -27.88
CA ALA A 357 -0.57 8.42 -27.30
C ALA A 357 -0.06 6.96 -27.17
N GLY A 358 -0.95 6.03 -26.86
CA GLY A 358 -0.67 4.59 -26.86
C GLY A 358 -0.26 4.07 -28.25
N GLU A 359 -0.99 4.46 -29.30
CA GLU A 359 -0.65 4.09 -30.68
C GLU A 359 0.77 4.56 -31.07
N LYS A 360 1.17 5.77 -30.66
CA LYS A 360 2.55 6.28 -30.85
C LYS A 360 3.61 5.51 -30.03
N ALA A 361 3.19 4.80 -28.98
CA ALA A 361 4.04 3.97 -28.14
C ALA A 361 3.96 2.46 -28.50
N ASP A 362 3.52 2.14 -29.73
CA ASP A 362 3.37 0.78 -30.25
C ASP A 362 2.30 -0.06 -29.53
N ILE A 363 1.25 0.59 -29.01
CA ILE A 363 0.08 -0.06 -28.44
C ILE A 363 -1.12 0.23 -29.35
N PRO A 364 -1.49 -0.66 -30.28
CA PRO A 364 -2.59 -0.43 -31.19
C PRO A 364 -3.92 -0.28 -30.44
N ARG A 365 -4.82 0.54 -30.96
CA ARG A 365 -6.17 0.72 -30.42
C ARG A 365 -6.91 -0.62 -30.40
N ASP A 366 -7.51 -0.93 -29.26
CA ASP A 366 -8.34 -2.12 -29.05
C ASP A 366 -9.65 -1.72 -28.36
N ASP A 367 -10.65 -1.39 -29.16
CA ASP A 367 -11.96 -0.94 -28.66
C ASP A 367 -12.73 -2.06 -27.91
N LYS A 368 -12.46 -3.33 -28.22
CA LYS A 368 -13.09 -4.46 -27.50
C LYS A 368 -12.55 -4.59 -26.10
N ALA A 369 -11.25 -4.43 -25.93
CA ALA A 369 -10.60 -4.42 -24.62
C ALA A 369 -10.88 -3.12 -23.85
N LEU A 370 -10.93 -1.98 -24.55
CA LEU A 370 -11.11 -0.66 -23.94
C LEU A 370 -12.50 -0.46 -23.34
N LYS A 371 -13.56 -0.84 -24.08
CA LYS A 371 -14.96 -0.55 -23.72
C LYS A 371 -15.34 -1.00 -22.29
N PRO A 372 -15.07 -2.26 -21.86
CA PRO A 372 -15.37 -2.69 -20.50
C PRO A 372 -14.48 -2.02 -19.43
N LEU A 373 -13.30 -1.52 -19.83
CA LEU A 373 -12.36 -0.86 -18.94
C LEU A 373 -12.64 0.64 -18.72
N LEU A 374 -13.48 1.27 -19.53
CA LEU A 374 -13.71 2.70 -19.48
C LEU A 374 -14.07 3.25 -18.10
N PRO A 375 -14.99 2.62 -17.32
CA PRO A 375 -15.30 3.11 -15.98
C PRO A 375 -14.07 3.12 -15.08
N THR A 376 -13.32 2.03 -15.02
CA THR A 376 -12.10 1.89 -14.22
C THR A 376 -11.01 2.86 -14.66
N ILE A 377 -10.78 3.01 -15.97
CA ILE A 377 -9.80 3.97 -16.50
C ILE A 377 -10.19 5.40 -16.12
N LYS A 378 -11.45 5.78 -16.27
CA LYS A 378 -11.95 7.11 -15.90
C LYS A 378 -11.78 7.37 -14.40
N LEU A 379 -12.10 6.40 -13.55
CA LEU A 379 -11.89 6.50 -12.12
C LEU A 379 -10.41 6.68 -11.76
N GLN A 380 -9.53 5.85 -12.33
CA GLN A 380 -8.09 5.93 -12.08
C GLN A 380 -7.48 7.25 -12.57
N LEU A 381 -7.87 7.75 -13.73
CA LEU A 381 -7.44 9.07 -14.23
C LEU A 381 -7.89 10.20 -13.29
N LYS A 382 -9.15 10.17 -12.86
CA LYS A 382 -9.68 11.13 -11.88
C LYS A 382 -8.89 11.08 -10.58
N ALA A 383 -8.60 9.89 -10.07
CA ALA A 383 -7.81 9.68 -8.86
C ALA A 383 -6.37 10.21 -9.00
N LEU A 384 -5.70 9.93 -10.12
CA LEU A 384 -4.34 10.42 -10.38
C LEU A 384 -4.29 11.95 -10.54
N ILE A 385 -5.32 12.55 -11.16
CA ILE A 385 -5.46 14.01 -11.23
C ILE A 385 -5.65 14.60 -9.84
N ALA A 386 -6.47 13.97 -8.99
CA ALA A 386 -6.65 14.39 -7.61
C ALA A 386 -5.35 14.30 -6.80
N ARG A 387 -4.56 13.23 -6.98
CA ARG A 387 -3.24 13.10 -6.35
C ARG A 387 -2.34 14.29 -6.65
N ASP A 388 -2.30 14.72 -7.91
CA ASP A 388 -1.39 15.79 -8.36
C ASP A 388 -1.92 17.20 -8.03
N LEU A 389 -3.22 17.34 -7.79
CA LEU A 389 -3.84 18.58 -7.30
C LEU A 389 -3.76 18.73 -5.80
N TRP A 390 -3.90 17.63 -5.05
CA TRP A 390 -3.87 17.55 -3.59
C TRP A 390 -2.76 16.61 -3.12
N ASN A 391 -3.09 15.33 -2.82
CA ASN A 391 -2.11 14.32 -2.38
C ASN A 391 -2.66 12.88 -2.51
N MET A 392 -1.91 11.91 -1.94
CA MET A 392 -2.26 10.49 -1.97
C MET A 392 -3.59 10.18 -1.25
N ASN A 393 -3.91 10.91 -0.19
CA ASN A 393 -5.13 10.68 0.57
C ASN A 393 -6.39 10.88 -0.29
N GLU A 394 -6.42 11.95 -1.08
CA GLU A 394 -7.52 12.25 -2.01
C GLU A 394 -7.58 11.25 -3.17
N MET A 395 -6.42 10.78 -3.65
CA MET A 395 -6.37 9.70 -4.65
C MET A 395 -7.05 8.44 -4.12
N TYR A 396 -6.70 7.98 -2.92
CA TYR A 396 -7.27 6.77 -2.34
C TYR A 396 -8.76 6.91 -2.05
N GLN A 397 -9.26 8.07 -1.66
CA GLN A 397 -10.69 8.29 -1.48
C GLN A 397 -11.47 8.01 -2.77
N ILE A 398 -10.96 8.45 -3.93
CA ILE A 398 -11.58 8.16 -5.24
C ILE A 398 -11.38 6.69 -5.62
N MET A 399 -10.16 6.15 -5.51
CA MET A 399 -9.89 4.75 -5.88
C MET A 399 -10.74 3.75 -5.08
N ASN A 400 -11.00 4.08 -3.82
CA ASN A 400 -11.75 3.22 -2.91
C ASN A 400 -13.27 3.19 -3.20
N GLU A 401 -13.79 4.03 -4.08
CA GLU A 401 -15.16 3.94 -4.58
C GLU A 401 -15.42 2.58 -5.28
N GLU A 402 -14.39 1.96 -5.87
CA GLU A 402 -14.48 0.67 -6.55
C GLU A 402 -13.65 -0.45 -5.88
N ASN A 403 -13.21 -0.25 -4.64
CA ASN A 403 -12.47 -1.26 -3.90
C ASN A 403 -13.43 -2.27 -3.24
N ASP A 404 -13.60 -3.44 -3.87
CA ASP A 404 -14.53 -4.46 -3.40
C ASP A 404 -14.19 -5.01 -2.01
N MET A 405 -12.91 -5.12 -1.67
CA MET A 405 -12.51 -5.55 -0.33
C MET A 405 -12.91 -4.51 0.73
N LEU A 406 -12.76 -3.22 0.41
CA LEU A 406 -13.18 -2.16 1.32
C LEU A 406 -14.70 -2.12 1.47
N LYS A 407 -15.44 -2.25 0.36
CA LYS A 407 -16.92 -2.36 0.40
C LYS A 407 -17.34 -3.53 1.28
N LYS A 408 -16.72 -4.69 1.10
CA LYS A 408 -17.01 -5.88 1.92
C LYS A 408 -16.60 -5.70 3.38
N GLY A 409 -15.47 -5.03 3.66
CA GLY A 409 -15.06 -4.70 5.02
C GLY A 409 -16.07 -3.78 5.73
N LEU A 410 -16.62 -2.79 5.03
CA LEU A 410 -17.70 -1.93 5.54
C LEU A 410 -19.01 -2.71 5.77
N GLU A 411 -19.36 -3.61 4.86
CA GLU A 411 -20.52 -4.48 5.01
C GLU A 411 -20.41 -5.35 6.26
N VAL A 412 -19.25 -6.00 6.47
CA VAL A 412 -18.97 -6.81 7.66
C VAL A 412 -19.18 -6.05 8.96
N LEU A 413 -18.86 -4.76 8.99
CA LEU A 413 -19.09 -3.92 10.17
C LEU A 413 -20.57 -3.53 10.37
N LYS A 414 -21.43 -3.64 9.33
CA LYS A 414 -22.81 -3.13 9.34
C LYS A 414 -23.88 -4.19 9.36
N ASP A 415 -23.61 -5.41 8.86
CA ASP A 415 -24.63 -6.46 8.64
C ASP A 415 -24.67 -7.54 9.74
N GLY A 416 -23.91 -7.38 10.81
CA GLY A 416 -23.80 -8.37 11.91
C GLY A 416 -22.83 -9.52 11.63
N THR A 417 -22.15 -9.53 10.47
CA THR A 417 -21.15 -10.56 10.13
C THR A 417 -19.97 -10.53 11.09
N TYR A 418 -19.55 -9.33 11.51
CA TYR A 418 -18.45 -9.15 12.48
C TYR A 418 -18.74 -9.87 13.80
N GLU A 419 -19.93 -9.64 14.35
CA GLU A 419 -20.40 -10.22 15.61
C GLU A 419 -20.59 -11.74 15.48
N LYS A 420 -21.12 -12.20 14.34
CA LYS A 420 -21.31 -13.62 14.05
C LYS A 420 -19.97 -14.38 14.00
N ILE A 421 -18.95 -13.82 13.38
CA ILE A 421 -17.62 -14.45 13.28
C ILE A 421 -16.92 -14.48 14.63
N LEU A 422 -16.96 -13.40 15.38
CA LEU A 422 -16.25 -13.26 16.65
C LEU A 422 -17.07 -13.63 17.87
N GLY A 423 -18.37 -13.95 17.70
CA GLY A 423 -19.28 -14.36 18.80
C GLY A 423 -19.44 -13.27 19.86
N LYS A 424 -19.54 -12.03 19.45
CA LYS A 424 -19.70 -10.86 20.30
C LYS A 424 -21.17 -10.39 20.32
#